data_0d4b3f2191da050e6d1ff4e2a84757f2
#
_entry.id   0d4b3f2191da050e6d1ff4e2a84757f2
#
_cell.length_a   1.000
_cell.length_b   1.000
_cell.length_c   1.000
_cell.angle_alpha   90.00
_cell.angle_beta   90.00
_cell.angle_gamma   90.00
#
_symmetry.space_group_name_H-M   'P 1'
#
loop_
_entity.id
_entity.type
_entity.pdbx_description
1 polymer ?
#
loop_
_entity_poly.entity_id
_entity_poly.type
_entity_poly.pdbx_seq_one_letter_code
_entity_poly.pdbx_strand_id
1 'polypeptide(L)'
;NRHSVSRSQPASTSGSSSAPHTPSNQPSKPSAPAGGQGYQNYNTSNQPVHSGSNGQHTSSYSPMSNSGMPSSASQAGDQGQNNAFSKSPSYTQGMDLNDRGAQNHDRNGYNAYADQAPRSSTPPKVIPIPEAMKHKSNINPTYQFDNFVEGKSNQLARAAATQVANNPGGSYNPLFIYGGTGLGKTHLLHAVGNGIVANNGDAKIVYMHSERFVQDMVKALQNNAIEDFKRFYRSVDALLIDDIQFFANKERSQEEFFHTFNALLEGNQQIILTSDRYPKEIDGVEDRLKSRFGWGLTIAIEPPELETRVAILMRKVAENRIHLPNEVAFFIAKRLRSNVRELEGALNRVIANANFTGRPITIDFVREALRDLLALQEKLVTVDNIQKTVADYYKIKVADILSKRRSRSVARPRQVAMALAKELTNHSLPELGNAFGGRDHTTVLHACRKIEQLREESHDIKEDYKNLIRTLSS
;
A
#
# COMPACT_ATOMS: atom_id res chain seq x y z
N ASN A 1 -67.78 -39.23 -14.16
CA ASN A 1 -68.39 -38.79 -15.40
C ASN A 1 -67.23 -38.29 -16.30
N ARG A 2 -66.62 -39.18 -17.11
CA ARG A 2 -66.93 -39.61 -18.51
C ARG A 2 -66.97 -38.39 -19.44
N HIS A 3 -66.12 -38.30 -20.35
CA HIS A 3 -65.91 -38.87 -21.70
C HIS A 3 -64.78 -38.05 -22.41
N SER A 4 -63.75 -38.60 -22.88
CA SER A 4 -63.40 -39.34 -24.12
C SER A 4 -63.20 -38.40 -25.33
N VAL A 5 -61.92 -38.46 -25.84
CA VAL A 5 -61.42 -39.10 -27.08
C VAL A 5 -61.64 -38.35 -28.39
N SER A 6 -60.56 -38.04 -29.07
CA SER A 6 -60.22 -38.37 -30.45
C SER A 6 -59.07 -37.50 -30.96
N ARG A 7 -57.92 -37.88 -31.25
CA ARG A 7 -57.23 -38.67 -32.30
C ARG A 7 -57.66 -38.37 -33.75
N SER A 8 -56.76 -37.72 -34.49
CA SER A 8 -56.45 -38.07 -35.89
C SER A 8 -55.21 -37.33 -36.44
N GLN A 9 -54.16 -38.09 -36.75
CA GLN A 9 -53.29 -37.93 -37.89
C GLN A 9 -53.88 -38.79 -39.04
N PRO A 10 -53.39 -38.82 -40.32
CA PRO A 10 -52.23 -38.20 -40.99
C PRO A 10 -52.54 -37.76 -42.45
N ALA A 11 -51.53 -37.19 -43.17
CA ALA A 11 -51.27 -37.60 -44.55
C ALA A 11 -50.04 -36.87 -45.14
N SER A 12 -49.22 -37.68 -45.70
CA SER A 12 -48.06 -37.52 -46.55
C SER A 12 -48.35 -37.05 -47.96
N THR A 13 -47.36 -36.38 -48.59
CA THR A 13 -46.93 -36.50 -50.01
C THR A 13 -45.65 -35.65 -50.17
N SER A 14 -44.47 -36.17 -50.43
CA SER A 14 -43.76 -36.66 -51.62
C SER A 14 -43.54 -35.59 -52.71
N GLY A 15 -42.23 -35.43 -53.08
CA GLY A 15 -41.77 -34.87 -54.34
C GLY A 15 -40.48 -34.08 -54.21
N SER A 16 -39.39 -34.66 -54.34
CA SER A 16 -38.38 -34.89 -55.40
C SER A 16 -37.49 -33.65 -55.74
N SER A 17 -36.19 -33.86 -55.51
CA SER A 17 -35.01 -33.73 -56.37
C SER A 17 -34.61 -32.34 -56.92
N SER A 18 -33.44 -31.88 -56.54
CA SER A 18 -32.25 -31.82 -57.43
C SER A 18 -31.19 -30.92 -56.83
N ALA A 19 -30.04 -31.43 -56.52
CA ALA A 19 -28.78 -30.71 -56.55
C ALA A 19 -28.36 -30.61 -58.02
N PRO A 20 -27.48 -29.70 -58.48
CA PRO A 20 -26.08 -29.68 -58.12
C PRO A 20 -25.35 -28.30 -58.25
N HIS A 21 -24.04 -28.37 -57.99
CA HIS A 21 -22.91 -27.55 -58.45
C HIS A 21 -22.33 -26.52 -57.46
N THR A 22 -21.24 -26.96 -56.85
CA THR A 22 -20.07 -26.16 -56.53
C THR A 22 -19.42 -25.56 -57.77
N PRO A 23 -18.78 -24.38 -57.65
CA PRO A 23 -17.35 -24.35 -57.94
C PRO A 23 -16.50 -23.61 -56.89
N SER A 24 -15.37 -24.23 -56.67
CA SER A 24 -14.16 -23.71 -56.07
C SER A 24 -13.63 -22.47 -56.79
N ASN A 25 -13.16 -21.48 -56.05
CA ASN A 25 -12.15 -20.53 -56.54
C ASN A 25 -11.34 -19.97 -55.39
N GLN A 26 -10.07 -20.38 -55.37
CA GLN A 26 -8.99 -19.71 -54.62
C GLN A 26 -8.59 -18.43 -55.37
N PRO A 27 -8.23 -17.35 -54.66
CA PRO A 27 -7.61 -16.22 -55.33
C PRO A 27 -6.08 -16.30 -55.28
N SER A 28 -5.51 -16.06 -56.42
CA SER A 28 -4.13 -15.85 -56.78
C SER A 28 -3.51 -14.61 -56.16
N LYS A 29 -2.22 -14.72 -55.78
CA LYS A 29 -1.30 -13.63 -55.45
C LYS A 29 -1.08 -12.71 -56.65
N PRO A 30 -0.82 -11.42 -56.44
CA PRO A 30 -0.10 -10.61 -57.44
C PRO A 30 1.36 -10.42 -57.06
N SER A 31 2.18 -10.54 -58.05
CA SER A 31 3.60 -10.35 -58.19
C SER A 31 4.02 -8.87 -58.09
N ALA A 32 5.23 -8.66 -57.57
CA ALA A 32 5.99 -7.41 -57.59
C ALA A 32 6.50 -7.05 -59.01
N PRO A 33 6.82 -5.76 -59.24
CA PRO A 33 7.82 -5.39 -60.22
C PRO A 33 9.11 -4.86 -59.59
N ALA A 34 10.20 -5.28 -60.22
CA ALA A 34 11.60 -4.94 -59.96
C ALA A 34 12.04 -3.66 -60.67
N GLY A 35 13.12 -3.13 -60.17
CA GLY A 35 14.06 -2.19 -60.83
C GLY A 35 14.06 -0.77 -60.20
N GLY A 36 15.14 -0.16 -59.86
CA GLY A 36 16.53 -0.45 -59.92
C GLY A 36 17.35 0.77 -59.43
N GLN A 37 18.53 0.49 -58.89
CA GLN A 37 19.72 1.37 -58.88
C GLN A 37 19.60 2.75 -58.18
N GLY A 38 20.46 3.21 -57.32
CA GLY A 38 21.80 2.79 -56.92
C GLY A 38 22.48 3.93 -56.12
N TYR A 39 23.49 3.56 -55.35
CA TYR A 39 24.61 4.40 -54.85
C TYR A 39 24.27 5.53 -53.85
N GLN A 40 24.95 5.78 -52.77
CA GLN A 40 26.28 5.42 -52.23
C GLN A 40 26.36 5.79 -50.75
N ASN A 41 27.13 5.03 -50.01
CA ASN A 41 27.75 5.33 -48.74
C ASN A 41 28.47 6.65 -48.71
N TYR A 42 28.43 7.38 -47.59
CA TYR A 42 29.61 8.00 -47.01
C TYR A 42 29.55 8.06 -45.48
N ASN A 43 30.45 7.29 -44.91
CA ASN A 43 30.98 7.38 -43.57
C ASN A 43 32.02 8.54 -43.58
N THR A 44 32.08 9.39 -42.55
CA THR A 44 33.35 9.81 -41.90
C THR A 44 33.12 10.84 -40.79
N SER A 45 33.48 10.43 -39.61
CA SER A 45 34.25 11.11 -38.55
C SER A 45 34.87 12.46 -38.91
N ASN A 46 34.71 13.45 -38.00
CA ASN A 46 35.81 14.15 -37.29
C ASN A 46 35.32 15.40 -36.56
N GLN A 47 35.67 15.50 -35.30
CA GLN A 47 35.96 16.75 -34.56
C GLN A 47 37.39 17.20 -34.90
N PRO A 48 37.91 18.32 -34.37
CA PRO A 48 37.40 19.64 -33.99
C PRO A 48 38.16 20.78 -34.72
N VAL A 49 37.99 22.06 -34.44
CA VAL A 49 39.04 23.11 -34.19
C VAL A 49 38.46 24.53 -34.09
N HIS A 50 38.85 25.15 -33.03
CA HIS A 50 39.11 26.55 -32.62
C HIS A 50 38.96 27.75 -33.55
N SER A 51 38.66 28.84 -32.85
CA SER A 51 39.04 30.27 -32.93
C SER A 51 37.90 31.17 -33.37
N GLY A 52 37.63 32.29 -32.74
CA GLY A 52 38.29 33.18 -31.85
C GLY A 52 37.62 34.52 -31.94
N SER A 53 37.67 35.22 -30.86
CA SER A 53 37.85 36.66 -30.62
C SER A 53 36.65 37.62 -30.54
N ASN A 54 36.63 38.19 -29.34
CA ASN A 54 36.54 39.62 -28.98
C ASN A 54 35.20 40.35 -28.93
N GLY A 55 34.95 40.88 -27.74
CA GLY A 55 34.07 42.00 -27.47
C GLY A 55 33.82 42.19 -25.97
N GLN A 56 34.73 42.87 -25.32
CA GLN A 56 34.68 43.36 -23.94
C GLN A 56 33.46 44.26 -23.69
N HIS A 57 32.84 44.20 -22.49
CA HIS A 57 32.74 45.36 -21.61
C HIS A 57 32.42 44.93 -20.18
N THR A 58 33.29 45.35 -19.34
CA THR A 58 33.46 45.48 -17.89
C THR A 58 32.30 46.16 -17.14
N SER A 59 32.01 45.72 -15.94
CA SER A 59 32.28 46.33 -14.62
C SER A 59 31.35 45.69 -13.59
N SER A 60 31.87 44.93 -12.67
CA SER A 60 32.42 45.22 -11.32
C SER A 60 31.47 46.02 -10.43
N TYR A 61 31.04 45.39 -9.33
CA TYR A 61 31.26 45.84 -7.94
C TYR A 61 30.58 44.91 -6.94
N SER A 62 31.37 44.28 -6.12
CA SER A 62 31.09 43.89 -4.72
C SER A 62 31.91 44.84 -3.83
N PRO A 63 31.91 44.76 -2.51
CA PRO A 63 30.92 44.54 -1.44
C PRO A 63 30.96 45.67 -0.38
N MET A 64 30.11 45.68 0.65
CA MET A 64 30.39 46.21 2.01
C MET A 64 29.15 45.96 2.89
N SER A 65 29.20 45.18 3.91
CA SER A 65 29.69 45.31 5.32
C SER A 65 29.14 46.52 6.09
N ASN A 66 28.49 46.17 7.15
CA ASN A 66 28.67 46.67 8.54
C ASN A 66 27.63 47.58 9.16
N SER A 67 27.27 47.17 10.37
CA SER A 67 27.08 47.91 11.62
C SER A 67 25.77 48.62 11.90
N GLY A 68 25.30 48.32 13.10
CA GLY A 68 24.59 49.31 13.92
C GLY A 68 23.56 48.76 14.90
N MET A 69 23.98 48.29 16.07
CA MET A 69 23.16 48.43 17.30
C MET A 69 23.13 49.91 17.74
N PRO A 70 22.11 50.34 18.49
CA PRO A 70 22.37 50.54 19.90
C PRO A 70 21.20 50.19 20.87
N SER A 71 21.62 49.76 22.01
CA SER A 71 21.20 49.73 23.39
C SER A 71 20.45 50.94 23.95
N SER A 72 19.56 50.67 24.95
CA SER A 72 19.38 51.35 26.23
C SER A 72 18.23 50.68 26.98
N ALA A 73 18.44 50.01 28.11
CA ALA A 73 18.63 50.44 29.49
C ALA A 73 17.33 51.00 30.08
N SER A 74 16.77 50.43 31.14
CA SER A 74 17.00 50.63 32.55
C SER A 74 15.91 49.94 33.39
N GLN A 75 16.30 49.20 34.37
CA GLN A 75 16.17 49.37 35.86
C GLN A 75 14.78 48.97 36.40
N ALA A 76 14.60 48.35 37.55
CA ALA A 76 15.45 47.93 38.67
C ALA A 76 14.58 47.17 39.69
N GLY A 77 15.21 46.46 40.59
CA GLY A 77 14.83 46.22 41.98
C GLY A 77 14.26 44.82 42.26
N ASP A 78 14.60 44.13 43.23
CA ASP A 78 15.68 44.01 44.23
C ASP A 78 15.27 42.88 45.18
N GLN A 79 16.25 42.19 45.74
CA GLN A 79 16.29 41.44 47.01
C GLN A 79 15.53 40.09 47.07
N GLY A 80 16.09 39.03 47.56
CA GLY A 80 17.34 38.75 48.24
C GLY A 80 17.40 37.34 48.79
N GLN A 81 18.63 36.88 48.90
CA GLN A 81 19.21 36.01 49.91
C GLN A 81 18.77 34.55 50.04
N ASN A 82 19.65 33.68 49.86
CA ASN A 82 20.82 33.08 50.48
C ASN A 82 20.62 31.62 50.81
N ASN A 83 21.46 30.81 50.50
CA ASN A 83 22.66 30.06 50.96
C ASN A 83 22.51 28.61 50.61
N ALA A 84 23.39 28.01 49.92
CA ALA A 84 24.81 27.67 50.05
C ALA A 84 25.06 26.23 50.55
N PHE A 85 25.94 25.56 49.80
CA PHE A 85 26.88 24.53 50.25
C PHE A 85 26.34 23.11 50.50
N SER A 86 26.93 22.01 50.12
CA SER A 86 28.20 21.68 49.48
C SER A 86 28.36 20.13 49.38
N LYS A 87 29.04 19.69 48.31
CA LYS A 87 30.09 18.64 48.32
C LYS A 87 29.80 17.19 48.65
N SER A 88 30.07 16.41 47.61
CA SER A 88 30.60 15.02 47.71
C SER A 88 31.87 14.95 48.60
N PRO A 89 32.20 13.75 49.10
CA PRO A 89 33.39 13.14 48.56
C PRO A 89 33.35 11.60 48.39
N SER A 90 34.12 11.15 47.39
CA SER A 90 34.74 9.85 47.22
C SER A 90 35.78 9.61 48.32
N TYR A 91 35.97 8.36 48.74
CA TYR A 91 37.31 7.80 49.08
C TYR A 91 37.34 6.30 49.07
N THR A 92 38.44 5.81 48.54
CA THR A 92 38.97 4.52 48.33
C THR A 92 39.65 3.90 49.55
N GLN A 93 39.75 2.54 49.53
CA GLN A 93 40.86 1.69 49.98
C GLN A 93 41.20 1.54 51.47
N GLY A 94 41.36 0.26 51.82
CA GLY A 94 42.62 -0.22 52.43
C GLY A 94 42.49 -1.05 53.68
N MET A 95 42.81 -2.34 53.53
CA MET A 95 43.74 -3.15 54.31
C MET A 95 43.61 -3.30 55.83
N ASP A 96 43.47 -4.52 56.18
CA ASP A 96 44.38 -5.48 56.82
C ASP A 96 44.38 -5.65 58.37
N LEU A 97 44.32 -6.94 58.69
CA LEU A 97 45.10 -7.72 59.69
C LEU A 97 44.72 -7.70 61.19
N ASN A 98 44.42 -8.96 61.57
CA ASN A 98 44.94 -9.66 62.81
C ASN A 98 44.69 -9.08 64.18
N ASP A 99 44.27 -9.75 65.16
CA ASP A 99 44.81 -10.93 65.82
C ASP A 99 44.14 -11.13 67.21
N ARG A 100 44.00 -12.38 67.59
CA ARG A 100 44.14 -12.96 68.95
C ARG A 100 43.13 -12.58 70.06
N GLY A 101 42.63 -13.66 70.60
CA GLY A 101 42.59 -13.77 72.05
C GLY A 101 41.41 -14.54 72.60
N ALA A 102 41.73 -15.76 72.85
CA ALA A 102 41.12 -16.75 73.72
C ALA A 102 40.47 -16.26 75.02
N GLN A 103 39.43 -16.87 75.44
CA GLN A 103 39.35 -17.76 76.62
C GLN A 103 37.87 -18.00 77.08
N ASN A 104 37.58 -19.26 77.13
CA ASN A 104 36.79 -20.07 78.09
C ASN A 104 35.92 -19.36 79.13
N HIS A 105 34.62 -19.78 79.17
CA HIS A 105 34.21 -20.55 80.36
C HIS A 105 32.83 -21.22 80.13
N ASP A 106 32.81 -22.46 80.61
CA ASP A 106 31.67 -23.39 80.72
C ASP A 106 30.41 -22.88 81.39
N ARG A 107 29.23 -23.35 80.95
CA ARG A 107 28.39 -24.30 81.70
C ARG A 107 27.03 -24.53 81.11
N ASN A 108 26.75 -25.77 80.82
CA ASN A 108 25.53 -26.59 81.00
C ASN A 108 24.14 -25.97 80.84
N GLY A 109 23.38 -26.65 79.99
CA GLY A 109 21.92 -26.69 80.16
C GLY A 109 21.18 -27.27 78.96
N TYR A 110 21.06 -28.60 78.90
CA TYR A 110 19.96 -29.46 78.44
C TYR A 110 19.09 -29.08 77.20
N ASN A 111 19.16 -29.96 76.23
CA ASN A 111 18.11 -30.61 75.39
C ASN A 111 16.89 -29.84 74.96
N ALA A 112 16.75 -29.73 73.64
CA ALA A 112 15.59 -30.22 72.90
C ALA A 112 15.94 -30.48 71.43
N TYR A 113 15.93 -31.73 71.05
CA TYR A 113 15.92 -32.16 69.67
C TYR A 113 14.69 -31.63 68.98
N ALA A 114 14.85 -30.88 67.90
CA ALA A 114 13.87 -30.70 66.86
C ALA A 114 14.55 -30.95 65.51
N ASP A 115 14.20 -32.03 64.97
CA ASP A 115 14.44 -32.59 63.67
C ASP A 115 14.23 -31.49 62.56
N GLN A 116 15.30 -31.01 61.92
CA GLN A 116 15.19 -30.27 60.70
C GLN A 116 15.60 -31.16 59.53
N ALA A 117 14.56 -31.71 58.89
CA ALA A 117 14.66 -32.36 57.61
C ALA A 117 15.33 -31.47 56.56
N PRO A 118 16.12 -32.02 55.64
CA PRO A 118 16.81 -31.24 54.62
C PRO A 118 15.76 -30.56 53.71
N ARG A 119 15.89 -29.23 53.58
CA ARG A 119 15.14 -28.47 52.61
C ARG A 119 15.41 -29.03 51.21
N SER A 120 14.49 -29.78 50.65
CA SER A 120 14.49 -30.15 49.25
C SER A 120 14.50 -28.89 48.41
N SER A 121 15.63 -28.60 47.75
CA SER A 121 15.71 -27.65 46.66
C SER A 121 14.89 -28.21 45.52
N THR A 122 13.60 -27.81 45.46
CA THR A 122 12.77 -27.98 44.26
C THR A 122 13.51 -27.29 43.12
N PRO A 123 13.82 -27.95 42.01
CA PRO A 123 14.39 -27.32 40.84
C PRO A 123 13.37 -26.25 40.36
N PRO A 124 13.84 -25.10 39.82
CA PRO A 124 12.97 -24.05 39.34
C PRO A 124 11.97 -24.66 38.35
N LYS A 125 10.68 -24.47 38.64
CA LYS A 125 9.60 -24.90 37.78
C LYS A 125 9.83 -24.27 36.42
N VAL A 126 10.29 -25.07 35.45
CA VAL A 126 10.34 -24.66 34.06
C VAL A 126 8.86 -24.45 33.67
N ILE A 127 8.45 -23.18 33.64
CA ILE A 127 7.12 -22.81 33.12
C ILE A 127 7.18 -23.12 31.63
N PRO A 128 6.39 -24.07 31.11
CA PRO A 128 6.41 -24.34 29.68
C PRO A 128 6.02 -23.05 28.96
N ILE A 129 6.80 -22.64 27.95
CA ILE A 129 6.45 -21.58 27.03
C ILE A 129 5.03 -21.87 26.57
N PRO A 130 4.06 -20.96 26.75
CA PRO A 130 2.69 -21.18 26.32
C PRO A 130 2.70 -21.68 24.87
N GLU A 131 1.92 -22.71 24.55
CA GLU A 131 1.85 -23.27 23.18
C GLU A 131 1.53 -22.21 22.12
N ALA A 132 0.96 -21.08 22.51
CA ALA A 132 0.73 -19.89 21.70
C ALA A 132 2.04 -19.21 21.21
N MET A 133 3.20 -19.48 21.83
CA MET A 133 4.51 -18.89 21.48
C MET A 133 5.45 -19.87 20.77
N LYS A 134 5.00 -21.04 20.38
CA LYS A 134 5.74 -21.85 19.40
C LYS A 134 5.76 -21.10 18.09
N HIS A 135 6.92 -21.03 17.43
CA HIS A 135 7.11 -20.35 16.13
C HIS A 135 6.13 -20.90 15.09
N LYS A 136 4.92 -20.37 15.09
CA LYS A 136 3.93 -20.62 14.08
C LYS A 136 4.04 -19.43 13.11
N SER A 137 4.44 -19.68 11.89
CA SER A 137 4.69 -18.62 10.92
C SER A 137 3.45 -17.76 10.62
N ASN A 138 2.25 -18.34 10.75
CA ASN A 138 0.96 -17.74 10.40
C ASN A 138 0.89 -17.21 8.96
N ILE A 139 1.82 -17.62 8.10
CA ILE A 139 1.83 -17.24 6.69
C ILE A 139 0.76 -18.03 5.96
N ASN A 140 0.01 -17.34 5.11
CA ASN A 140 -0.94 -18.00 4.22
C ASN A 140 -0.20 -18.51 2.97
N PRO A 141 -0.14 -19.84 2.72
CA PRO A 141 0.59 -20.41 1.61
C PRO A 141 -0.05 -20.11 0.24
N THR A 142 -1.30 -19.63 0.20
CA THR A 142 -1.98 -19.31 -1.06
C THR A 142 -1.53 -17.98 -1.66
N TYR A 143 -0.91 -17.10 -0.89
CA TYR A 143 -0.40 -15.81 -1.36
C TYR A 143 1.05 -15.95 -1.81
N GLN A 144 1.24 -16.06 -3.13
CA GLN A 144 2.54 -16.25 -3.77
C GLN A 144 2.83 -15.07 -4.73
N PHE A 145 4.10 -14.87 -5.10
CA PHE A 145 4.46 -13.90 -6.14
C PHE A 145 3.85 -14.25 -7.49
N ASP A 146 3.68 -15.54 -7.80
CA ASP A 146 3.15 -16.02 -9.07
C ASP A 146 1.69 -15.66 -9.29
N ASN A 147 0.90 -15.58 -8.22
CA ASN A 147 -0.51 -15.21 -8.31
C ASN A 147 -0.77 -13.74 -7.95
N PHE A 148 0.27 -12.97 -7.68
CA PHE A 148 0.18 -11.52 -7.56
C PHE A 148 0.23 -10.86 -8.93
N VAL A 149 -0.88 -10.25 -9.37
CA VAL A 149 -0.96 -9.61 -10.68
C VAL A 149 -0.19 -8.30 -10.69
N GLU A 150 0.85 -8.27 -11.52
CA GLU A 150 1.71 -7.09 -11.68
C GLU A 150 1.07 -6.08 -12.63
N GLY A 151 1.21 -4.80 -12.29
CA GLY A 151 0.82 -3.64 -13.08
C GLY A 151 1.70 -2.45 -12.74
N LYS A 152 1.57 -1.34 -13.46
CA LYS A 152 2.40 -0.14 -13.23
C LYS A 152 2.27 0.39 -11.81
N SER A 153 1.09 0.24 -11.19
CA SER A 153 0.77 0.72 -9.84
C SER A 153 1.45 -0.06 -8.71
N ASN A 154 1.95 -1.27 -8.95
CA ASN A 154 2.53 -2.15 -7.93
C ASN A 154 3.86 -2.80 -8.32
N GLN A 155 4.34 -2.58 -9.55
CA GLN A 155 5.55 -3.20 -10.11
C GLN A 155 6.78 -2.99 -9.21
N LEU A 156 7.00 -1.76 -8.73
CA LEU A 156 8.14 -1.44 -7.88
C LEU A 156 8.04 -2.16 -6.53
N ALA A 157 6.84 -2.21 -5.94
CA ALA A 157 6.62 -2.91 -4.67
C ALA A 157 6.85 -4.42 -4.81
N ARG A 158 6.40 -5.03 -5.92
CA ARG A 158 6.65 -6.43 -6.22
C ARG A 158 8.13 -6.72 -6.42
N ALA A 159 8.84 -5.88 -7.17
CA ALA A 159 10.28 -6.03 -7.40
C ALA A 159 11.08 -5.96 -6.09
N ALA A 160 10.81 -4.96 -5.23
CA ALA A 160 11.46 -4.82 -3.94
C ALA A 160 11.14 -6.00 -3.01
N ALA A 161 9.89 -6.45 -2.96
CA ALA A 161 9.47 -7.59 -2.18
C ALA A 161 10.17 -8.89 -2.63
N THR A 162 10.32 -9.11 -3.95
CA THR A 162 11.07 -10.24 -4.49
C THR A 162 12.55 -10.18 -4.11
N GLN A 163 13.15 -8.99 -4.15
CA GLN A 163 14.54 -8.80 -3.74
C GLN A 163 14.76 -9.11 -2.26
N VAL A 164 13.82 -8.69 -1.39
CA VAL A 164 13.85 -9.01 0.04
C VAL A 164 13.67 -10.50 0.29
N ALA A 165 12.77 -11.18 -0.44
CA ALA A 165 12.59 -12.61 -0.31
C ALA A 165 13.85 -13.42 -0.69
N ASN A 166 14.63 -12.93 -1.66
CA ASN A 166 15.87 -13.56 -2.11
C ASN A 166 17.08 -13.25 -1.21
N ASN A 167 17.10 -12.13 -0.52
CA ASN A 167 18.20 -11.71 0.34
C ASN A 167 17.68 -10.99 1.60
N PRO A 168 17.02 -11.71 2.51
CA PRO A 168 16.46 -11.14 3.73
C PRO A 168 17.56 -10.59 4.64
N GLY A 169 17.29 -9.42 5.24
CA GLY A 169 18.24 -8.70 6.10
C GLY A 169 19.32 -7.93 5.33
N GLY A 170 19.69 -8.38 4.13
CA GLY A 170 20.71 -7.74 3.29
C GLY A 170 20.18 -6.72 2.29
N SER A 171 18.88 -6.74 1.99
CA SER A 171 18.24 -5.82 1.04
C SER A 171 17.06 -5.14 1.68
N TYR A 172 17.00 -3.80 1.60
CA TYR A 172 15.83 -3.00 2.02
C TYR A 172 15.27 -3.37 3.40
N ASN A 173 16.03 -3.12 4.45
CA ASN A 173 15.62 -3.41 5.82
C ASN A 173 15.49 -2.12 6.68
N PRO A 174 14.28 -1.73 7.14
CA PRO A 174 13.00 -2.38 6.88
C PRO A 174 12.48 -2.15 5.44
N LEU A 175 11.61 -3.04 4.95
CA LEU A 175 10.77 -2.78 3.79
C LEU A 175 9.40 -2.28 4.28
N PHE A 176 9.03 -1.07 3.92
CA PHE A 176 7.77 -0.44 4.28
C PHE A 176 6.87 -0.29 3.06
N ILE A 177 5.74 -1.01 3.04
CA ILE A 177 4.79 -0.99 1.92
C ILE A 177 3.53 -0.26 2.37
N TYR A 178 3.18 0.83 1.69
CA TYR A 178 1.98 1.59 2.03
C TYR A 178 1.05 1.79 0.84
N GLY A 179 -0.19 2.14 1.13
CA GLY A 179 -1.22 2.42 0.12
C GLY A 179 -2.61 2.15 0.64
N GLY A 180 -3.63 2.56 -0.09
CA GLY A 180 -5.03 2.42 0.30
C GLY A 180 -5.42 1.00 0.68
N THR A 181 -6.57 0.87 1.33
CA THR A 181 -7.12 -0.44 1.75
C THR A 181 -7.41 -1.31 0.52
N GLY A 182 -7.13 -2.62 0.62
CA GLY A 182 -7.48 -3.59 -0.40
C GLY A 182 -6.67 -3.51 -1.70
N LEU A 183 -5.45 -2.98 -1.68
CA LEU A 183 -4.55 -2.89 -2.85
C LEU A 183 -3.56 -4.06 -2.98
N GLY A 184 -3.62 -5.06 -2.08
CA GLY A 184 -2.75 -6.25 -2.15
C GLY A 184 -1.52 -6.19 -1.26
N LYS A 185 -1.40 -5.25 -0.31
CA LYS A 185 -0.28 -5.16 0.65
C LYS A 185 -0.09 -6.46 1.44
N THR A 186 -1.16 -6.96 2.03
CA THR A 186 -1.17 -8.23 2.77
C THR A 186 -0.76 -9.42 1.90
N HIS A 187 -1.22 -9.47 0.63
CA HIS A 187 -0.81 -10.50 -0.33
C HIS A 187 0.70 -10.48 -0.53
N LEU A 188 1.25 -9.29 -0.81
CA LEU A 188 2.68 -9.13 -1.05
C LEU A 188 3.51 -9.45 0.19
N LEU A 189 3.03 -9.10 1.38
CA LEU A 189 3.64 -9.42 2.66
C LEU A 189 3.76 -10.94 2.87
N HIS A 190 2.67 -11.68 2.63
CA HIS A 190 2.69 -13.14 2.68
C HIS A 190 3.55 -13.77 1.58
N ALA A 191 3.54 -13.19 0.37
CA ALA A 191 4.37 -13.68 -0.74
C ALA A 191 5.86 -13.60 -0.41
N VAL A 192 6.31 -12.51 0.26
CA VAL A 192 7.68 -12.41 0.76
C VAL A 192 7.97 -13.50 1.77
N GLY A 193 7.10 -13.69 2.76
CA GLY A 193 7.26 -14.74 3.76
C GLY A 193 7.36 -16.13 3.14
N ASN A 194 6.48 -16.46 2.20
CA ASN A 194 6.53 -17.73 1.45
C ASN A 194 7.82 -17.85 0.62
N GLY A 195 8.27 -16.76 0.01
CA GLY A 195 9.53 -16.73 -0.75
C GLY A 195 10.75 -16.98 0.13
N ILE A 196 10.81 -16.38 1.32
CA ILE A 196 11.91 -16.63 2.27
C ILE A 196 11.92 -18.12 2.71
N VAL A 197 10.74 -18.70 3.05
CA VAL A 197 10.64 -20.11 3.42
C VAL A 197 11.03 -21.03 2.27
N ALA A 198 10.66 -20.69 1.03
CA ALA A 198 11.03 -21.46 -0.15
C ALA A 198 12.56 -21.47 -0.39
N ASN A 199 13.25 -20.36 -0.07
CA ASN A 199 14.68 -20.23 -0.21
C ASN A 199 15.44 -20.83 0.99
N ASN A 200 14.87 -20.79 2.20
CA ASN A 200 15.42 -21.36 3.42
C ASN A 200 14.28 -21.95 4.28
N GLY A 201 14.14 -23.28 4.21
CA GLY A 201 13.08 -24.02 4.90
C GLY A 201 13.12 -23.91 6.43
N ASP A 202 14.29 -23.61 7.02
CA ASP A 202 14.48 -23.49 8.46
C ASP A 202 14.28 -22.06 8.99
N ALA A 203 13.98 -21.10 8.09
CA ALA A 203 13.78 -19.71 8.47
C ALA A 203 12.59 -19.53 9.43
N LYS A 204 12.84 -18.88 10.55
CA LYS A 204 11.84 -18.54 11.56
C LYS A 204 11.13 -17.25 11.19
N ILE A 205 10.01 -17.37 10.53
CA ILE A 205 9.23 -16.21 10.08
C ILE A 205 7.99 -16.08 10.93
N VAL A 206 7.67 -14.86 11.32
CA VAL A 206 6.44 -14.54 12.04
C VAL A 206 5.69 -13.45 11.28
N TYR A 207 4.47 -13.80 10.84
CA TYR A 207 3.49 -12.86 10.30
C TYR A 207 2.41 -12.57 11.34
N MET A 208 2.03 -11.30 11.46
CA MET A 208 0.91 -10.87 12.30
C MET A 208 0.36 -9.51 11.89
N HIS A 209 -0.87 -9.22 12.30
CA HIS A 209 -1.36 -7.85 12.41
C HIS A 209 -0.79 -7.17 13.65
N SER A 210 -0.54 -5.87 13.57
CA SER A 210 0.03 -5.10 14.68
C SER A 210 -0.79 -5.21 15.99
N GLU A 211 -2.10 -5.39 15.89
CA GLU A 211 -2.97 -5.63 17.05
C GLU A 211 -2.60 -6.91 17.80
N ARG A 212 -2.15 -7.95 17.10
CA ARG A 212 -1.72 -9.21 17.72
C ARG A 212 -0.48 -9.01 18.56
N PHE A 213 0.51 -8.24 18.08
CA PHE A 213 1.70 -7.87 18.86
C PHE A 213 1.30 -7.20 20.18
N VAL A 214 0.36 -6.24 20.13
CA VAL A 214 -0.18 -5.57 21.32
C VAL A 214 -0.85 -6.57 22.28
N GLN A 215 -1.68 -7.46 21.76
CA GLN A 215 -2.36 -8.48 22.58
C GLN A 215 -1.38 -9.44 23.24
N ASP A 216 -0.37 -9.90 22.51
CA ASP A 216 0.65 -10.83 23.02
C ASP A 216 1.52 -10.15 24.08
N MET A 217 1.86 -8.86 23.91
CA MET A 217 2.56 -8.06 24.91
C MET A 217 1.71 -7.90 26.19
N VAL A 218 0.44 -7.56 26.08
CA VAL A 218 -0.46 -7.40 27.24
C VAL A 218 -0.57 -8.73 28.01
N LYS A 219 -0.74 -9.85 27.31
CA LYS A 219 -0.78 -11.17 27.92
C LYS A 219 0.53 -11.52 28.62
N ALA A 220 1.67 -11.20 28.01
CA ALA A 220 2.98 -11.44 28.60
C ALA A 220 3.17 -10.63 29.89
N LEU A 221 2.73 -9.38 29.91
CA LEU A 221 2.74 -8.53 31.12
C LEU A 221 1.85 -9.11 32.23
N GLN A 222 0.62 -9.53 31.89
CA GLN A 222 -0.30 -10.12 32.87
C GLN A 222 0.23 -11.44 33.46
N ASN A 223 1.00 -12.19 32.70
CA ASN A 223 1.55 -13.50 33.12
C ASN A 223 3.00 -13.40 33.62
N ASN A 224 3.57 -12.21 33.84
CA ASN A 224 4.98 -11.99 34.19
C ASN A 224 5.98 -12.68 33.23
N ALA A 225 5.62 -12.80 31.95
CA ALA A 225 6.36 -13.50 30.90
C ALA A 225 6.92 -12.52 29.83
N ILE A 226 7.21 -11.27 30.22
CA ILE A 226 7.64 -10.24 29.26
C ILE A 226 9.01 -10.56 28.66
N GLU A 227 9.92 -11.19 29.41
CA GLU A 227 11.23 -11.58 28.89
C GLU A 227 11.12 -12.73 27.85
N ASP A 228 10.17 -13.65 28.01
CA ASP A 228 9.89 -14.69 27.02
C ASP A 228 9.30 -14.09 25.74
N PHE A 229 8.42 -13.09 25.87
CA PHE A 229 7.90 -12.31 24.76
C PHE A 229 9.04 -11.64 23.98
N LYS A 230 9.94 -10.93 24.66
CA LYS A 230 11.10 -10.28 24.04
C LYS A 230 11.99 -11.29 23.32
N ARG A 231 12.31 -12.39 23.99
CA ARG A 231 13.13 -13.47 23.42
C ARG A 231 12.50 -14.06 22.17
N PHE A 232 11.19 -14.33 22.19
CA PHE A 232 10.47 -14.86 21.04
C PHE A 232 10.56 -13.93 19.83
N TYR A 233 10.15 -12.66 19.97
CA TYR A 233 10.13 -11.72 18.84
C TYR A 233 11.52 -11.31 18.34
N ARG A 234 12.54 -11.36 19.20
CA ARG A 234 13.93 -11.05 18.81
C ARG A 234 14.68 -12.25 18.23
N SER A 235 14.10 -13.44 18.26
CA SER A 235 14.72 -14.67 17.74
C SER A 235 14.25 -15.08 16.36
N VAL A 236 13.42 -14.26 15.70
CA VAL A 236 12.93 -14.54 14.36
C VAL A 236 13.93 -14.08 13.29
N ASP A 237 13.97 -14.76 12.16
CA ASP A 237 14.78 -14.36 11.01
C ASP A 237 14.08 -13.28 10.16
N ALA A 238 12.74 -13.30 10.15
CA ALA A 238 11.93 -12.25 9.53
C ALA A 238 10.66 -11.97 10.33
N LEU A 239 10.37 -10.68 10.56
CA LEU A 239 9.17 -10.17 11.21
C LEU A 239 8.32 -9.40 10.19
N LEU A 240 7.13 -9.91 9.92
CA LEU A 240 6.16 -9.37 8.98
C LEU A 240 4.95 -8.83 9.73
N ILE A 241 4.79 -7.51 9.76
CA ILE A 241 3.70 -6.86 10.48
C ILE A 241 2.78 -6.12 9.53
N ASP A 242 1.52 -6.52 9.54
CA ASP A 242 0.47 -5.91 8.73
C ASP A 242 -0.25 -4.81 9.50
N ASP A 243 -0.61 -3.73 8.81
CA ASP A 243 -1.43 -2.63 9.29
C ASP A 243 -0.88 -1.95 10.57
N ILE A 244 0.35 -1.42 10.50
CA ILE A 244 1.03 -0.81 11.65
C ILE A 244 0.34 0.43 12.22
N GLN A 245 -0.60 1.05 11.49
CA GLN A 245 -1.38 2.18 11.97
C GLN A 245 -2.19 1.84 13.25
N PHE A 246 -2.46 0.56 13.53
CA PHE A 246 -3.13 0.15 14.76
C PHE A 246 -2.25 0.22 16.02
N PHE A 247 -0.96 0.55 15.90
CA PHE A 247 -0.15 0.96 17.06
C PHE A 247 -0.50 2.36 17.58
N ALA A 248 -1.21 3.17 16.79
CA ALA A 248 -1.58 4.53 17.17
C ALA A 248 -2.18 4.61 18.58
N ASN A 249 -1.71 5.58 19.37
CA ASN A 249 -2.14 5.85 20.75
C ASN A 249 -1.92 4.68 21.75
N LYS A 250 -0.97 3.79 21.49
CA LYS A 250 -0.62 2.65 22.36
C LYS A 250 0.84 2.76 22.79
N GLU A 251 1.17 3.79 23.58
CA GLU A 251 2.53 4.17 23.94
C GLU A 251 3.41 3.03 24.43
N ARG A 252 2.97 2.26 25.43
CA ARG A 252 3.75 1.10 25.95
C ARG A 252 4.05 0.06 24.87
N SER A 253 3.11 -0.17 23.96
CA SER A 253 3.31 -1.12 22.86
C SER A 253 4.24 -0.57 21.80
N GLN A 254 4.21 0.73 21.57
CA GLN A 254 5.15 1.41 20.67
C GLN A 254 6.57 1.39 21.24
N GLU A 255 6.73 1.59 22.55
CA GLU A 255 8.02 1.52 23.23
C GLU A 255 8.65 0.12 23.10
N GLU A 256 7.91 -0.95 23.44
CA GLU A 256 8.41 -2.31 23.34
C GLU A 256 8.64 -2.72 21.88
N PHE A 257 7.79 -2.27 20.98
CA PHE A 257 7.99 -2.48 19.55
C PHE A 257 9.26 -1.78 19.05
N PHE A 258 9.55 -0.57 19.50
CA PHE A 258 10.77 0.15 19.15
C PHE A 258 12.02 -0.62 19.58
N HIS A 259 12.05 -1.19 20.79
CA HIS A 259 13.16 -2.00 21.26
C HIS A 259 13.30 -3.32 20.48
N THR A 260 12.19 -3.97 20.18
CA THR A 260 12.19 -5.19 19.35
C THR A 260 12.67 -4.90 17.93
N PHE A 261 12.19 -3.81 17.35
CA PHE A 261 12.57 -3.35 16.01
C PHE A 261 14.08 -3.08 15.89
N ASN A 262 14.65 -2.34 16.86
CA ASN A 262 16.08 -2.06 16.86
C ASN A 262 16.91 -3.34 17.02
N ALA A 263 16.53 -4.24 17.93
CA ALA A 263 17.22 -5.51 18.13
C ALA A 263 17.25 -6.37 16.86
N LEU A 264 16.14 -6.40 16.12
CA LEU A 264 16.06 -7.11 14.83
C LEU A 264 16.94 -6.46 13.76
N LEU A 265 16.96 -5.14 13.67
CA LEU A 265 17.85 -4.43 12.73
C LEU A 265 19.32 -4.66 13.03
N GLU A 266 19.73 -4.58 14.32
CA GLU A 266 21.09 -4.81 14.77
C GLU A 266 21.55 -6.26 14.50
N GLY A 267 20.61 -7.22 14.56
CA GLY A 267 20.85 -8.62 14.23
C GLY A 267 20.74 -8.94 12.73
N ASN A 268 20.53 -7.94 11.87
CA ASN A 268 20.26 -8.12 10.42
C ASN A 268 19.07 -9.01 10.10
N GLN A 269 18.12 -9.18 11.02
CA GLN A 269 16.86 -9.85 10.73
C GLN A 269 15.95 -8.94 9.89
N GLN A 270 15.22 -9.55 8.97
CA GLN A 270 14.37 -8.79 8.06
C GLN A 270 13.10 -8.28 8.75
N ILE A 271 12.78 -7.00 8.55
CA ILE A 271 11.52 -6.42 8.98
C ILE A 271 10.76 -5.96 7.75
N ILE A 272 9.47 -6.33 7.67
CA ILE A 272 8.55 -5.87 6.63
C ILE A 272 7.28 -5.35 7.29
N LEU A 273 6.90 -4.14 6.93
CA LEU A 273 5.76 -3.44 7.51
C LEU A 273 4.78 -3.02 6.42
N THR A 274 3.49 -3.06 6.73
CA THR A 274 2.48 -2.44 5.87
C THR A 274 1.68 -1.36 6.59
N SER A 275 1.15 -0.39 5.84
CA SER A 275 0.27 0.65 6.35
C SER A 275 -0.73 1.12 5.29
N ASP A 276 -1.81 1.75 5.72
CA ASP A 276 -2.76 2.43 4.83
C ASP A 276 -2.24 3.78 4.30
N ARG A 277 -1.18 4.35 4.95
CA ARG A 277 -0.62 5.67 4.64
C ARG A 277 0.89 5.73 4.83
N TYR A 278 1.49 6.81 4.36
CA TYR A 278 2.93 7.05 4.47
C TYR A 278 3.38 7.16 5.95
N PRO A 279 4.59 6.70 6.34
CA PRO A 279 5.02 6.69 7.75
C PRO A 279 4.83 7.99 8.51
N LYS A 280 5.17 9.13 7.90
CA LYS A 280 5.06 10.45 8.55
C LYS A 280 3.61 10.90 8.75
N GLU A 281 2.66 10.33 7.99
CA GLU A 281 1.23 10.65 8.04
C GLU A 281 0.44 9.78 9.02
N ILE A 282 1.10 8.89 9.74
CA ILE A 282 0.44 8.03 10.72
C ILE A 282 0.30 8.81 12.03
N ASP A 283 -0.91 9.30 12.29
CA ASP A 283 -1.21 9.99 13.54
C ASP A 283 -1.15 9.03 14.74
N GLY A 284 -0.71 9.53 15.90
CA GLY A 284 -0.66 8.76 17.14
C GLY A 284 0.45 7.72 17.24
N VAL A 285 1.36 7.68 16.26
CA VAL A 285 2.61 6.92 16.31
C VAL A 285 3.76 7.86 16.64
N GLU A 286 4.67 7.43 17.51
CA GLU A 286 5.81 8.22 17.95
C GLU A 286 6.79 8.52 16.80
N ASP A 287 7.37 9.72 16.78
CA ASP A 287 8.25 10.18 15.71
C ASP A 287 9.54 9.34 15.59
N ARG A 288 10.02 8.78 16.71
CA ARG A 288 11.16 7.84 16.70
C ARG A 288 10.86 6.57 15.89
N LEU A 289 9.64 6.02 15.99
CA LEU A 289 9.20 4.88 15.19
C LEU A 289 8.99 5.27 13.72
N LYS A 290 8.33 6.42 13.46
CA LYS A 290 8.15 6.93 12.09
C LYS A 290 9.49 7.10 11.38
N SER A 291 10.50 7.60 12.08
CA SER A 291 11.86 7.74 11.56
C SER A 291 12.48 6.38 11.21
N ARG A 292 12.31 5.37 12.07
CA ARG A 292 12.80 4.00 11.82
C ARG A 292 12.09 3.32 10.66
N PHE A 293 10.78 3.51 10.52
CA PHE A 293 10.00 2.97 9.39
C PHE A 293 10.50 3.51 8.04
N GLY A 294 10.94 4.76 8.01
CA GLY A 294 11.50 5.40 6.81
C GLY A 294 13.00 5.13 6.57
N TRP A 295 13.68 4.40 7.46
CA TRP A 295 15.13 4.16 7.36
C TRP A 295 15.53 3.34 6.14
N GLY A 296 14.78 2.25 5.85
CA GLY A 296 15.03 1.37 4.71
C GLY A 296 14.33 1.85 3.44
N LEU A 297 13.56 0.98 2.81
CA LEU A 297 12.84 1.30 1.58
C LEU A 297 11.35 1.46 1.86
N THR A 298 10.81 2.63 1.55
CA THR A 298 9.37 2.93 1.64
C THR A 298 8.77 2.98 0.24
N ILE A 299 7.77 2.14 -0.04
CA ILE A 299 7.16 1.99 -1.37
C ILE A 299 5.64 2.09 -1.28
N ALA A 300 5.06 2.85 -2.21
CA ALA A 300 3.62 2.95 -2.40
C ALA A 300 3.08 1.82 -3.30
N ILE A 301 1.89 1.31 -2.96
CA ILE A 301 1.02 0.58 -3.89
C ILE A 301 -0.16 1.47 -4.21
N GLU A 302 -0.35 1.73 -5.49
CA GLU A 302 -1.41 2.59 -5.99
C GLU A 302 -2.62 1.77 -6.48
N PRO A 303 -3.81 2.39 -6.62
CA PRO A 303 -4.94 1.74 -7.27
C PRO A 303 -4.57 1.24 -8.67
N PRO A 304 -4.92 0.00 -9.02
CA PRO A 304 -4.55 -0.58 -10.31
C PRO A 304 -5.26 0.10 -11.48
N GLU A 305 -4.57 0.20 -12.61
CA GLU A 305 -5.12 0.66 -13.87
C GLU A 305 -6.17 -0.33 -14.42
N LEU A 306 -6.94 0.11 -15.43
CA LEU A 306 -8.03 -0.69 -15.98
C LEU A 306 -7.55 -2.07 -16.47
N GLU A 307 -6.44 -2.11 -17.16
CA GLU A 307 -5.83 -3.32 -17.70
C GLU A 307 -5.44 -4.30 -16.58
N THR A 308 -4.83 -3.78 -15.54
CA THR A 308 -4.45 -4.56 -14.35
C THR A 308 -5.68 -5.09 -13.62
N ARG A 309 -6.76 -4.27 -13.49
CA ARG A 309 -8.03 -4.73 -12.90
C ARG A 309 -8.66 -5.87 -13.70
N VAL A 310 -8.65 -5.78 -15.03
CA VAL A 310 -9.14 -6.86 -15.90
C VAL A 310 -8.29 -8.12 -15.72
N ALA A 311 -6.96 -7.99 -15.68
CA ALA A 311 -6.05 -9.11 -15.46
C ALA A 311 -6.28 -9.78 -14.09
N ILE A 312 -6.55 -9.00 -13.03
CA ILE A 312 -6.90 -9.52 -11.69
C ILE A 312 -8.20 -10.35 -11.77
N LEU A 313 -9.25 -9.83 -12.41
CA LEU A 313 -10.50 -10.57 -12.58
C LEU A 313 -10.30 -11.87 -13.34
N MET A 314 -9.57 -11.82 -14.46
CA MET A 314 -9.29 -12.99 -15.29
C MET A 314 -8.45 -14.04 -14.54
N ARG A 315 -7.47 -13.60 -13.75
CA ARG A 315 -6.69 -14.51 -12.90
C ARG A 315 -7.56 -15.21 -11.86
N LYS A 316 -8.44 -14.45 -11.19
CA LYS A 316 -9.33 -15.00 -10.16
C LYS A 316 -10.36 -15.99 -10.69
N VAL A 317 -10.91 -15.77 -11.89
CA VAL A 317 -11.82 -16.74 -12.49
C VAL A 317 -11.09 -18.00 -12.98
N ALA A 318 -9.85 -17.85 -13.46
CA ALA A 318 -9.02 -18.99 -13.82
C ALA A 318 -8.70 -19.89 -12.61
N GLU A 319 -8.36 -19.28 -11.46
CA GLU A 319 -8.17 -20.01 -10.19
C GLU A 319 -9.42 -20.80 -9.76
N ASN A 320 -10.61 -20.24 -9.99
CA ASN A 320 -11.89 -20.86 -9.67
C ASN A 320 -12.47 -21.74 -10.80
N ARG A 321 -11.78 -21.88 -11.92
CA ARG A 321 -12.22 -22.64 -13.12
C ARG A 321 -13.58 -22.19 -13.67
N ILE A 322 -13.83 -20.88 -13.65
CA ILE A 322 -15.06 -20.26 -14.12
C ILE A 322 -14.81 -19.58 -15.43
N HIS A 323 -15.79 -19.67 -16.34
CA HIS A 323 -15.75 -18.95 -17.60
C HIS A 323 -16.32 -17.54 -17.42
N LEU A 324 -15.49 -16.51 -17.57
CA LEU A 324 -15.88 -15.10 -17.60
C LEU A 324 -15.52 -14.51 -18.97
N PRO A 325 -16.48 -14.05 -19.78
CA PRO A 325 -16.16 -13.37 -21.04
C PRO A 325 -15.32 -12.11 -20.81
N ASN A 326 -14.35 -11.84 -21.67
CA ASN A 326 -13.46 -10.66 -21.54
C ASN A 326 -14.22 -9.34 -21.51
N GLU A 327 -15.29 -9.21 -22.29
CA GLU A 327 -16.16 -8.03 -22.29
C GLU A 327 -16.83 -7.77 -20.92
N VAL A 328 -17.21 -8.86 -20.22
CA VAL A 328 -17.79 -8.78 -18.87
C VAL A 328 -16.74 -8.39 -17.86
N ALA A 329 -15.54 -8.98 -17.92
CA ALA A 329 -14.42 -8.58 -17.07
C ALA A 329 -14.07 -7.10 -17.25
N PHE A 330 -14.02 -6.64 -18.50
CA PHE A 330 -13.81 -5.24 -18.84
C PHE A 330 -14.92 -4.33 -18.29
N PHE A 331 -16.18 -4.75 -18.43
CA PHE A 331 -17.32 -4.02 -17.89
C PHE A 331 -17.22 -3.86 -16.37
N ILE A 332 -16.94 -4.94 -15.62
CA ILE A 332 -16.77 -4.92 -14.16
C ILE A 332 -15.61 -4.00 -13.80
N ALA A 333 -14.42 -4.21 -14.39
CA ALA A 333 -13.22 -3.42 -14.12
C ALA A 333 -13.38 -1.92 -14.41
N LYS A 334 -14.15 -1.56 -15.43
CA LYS A 334 -14.44 -0.17 -15.79
C LYS A 334 -15.37 0.51 -14.79
N ARG A 335 -16.30 -0.24 -14.21
CA ARG A 335 -17.28 0.28 -13.25
C ARG A 335 -16.74 0.36 -11.83
N LEU A 336 -15.98 -0.65 -11.39
CA LEU A 336 -15.41 -0.73 -10.06
C LEU A 336 -13.96 -0.27 -10.09
N ARG A 337 -13.70 0.93 -9.57
CA ARG A 337 -12.39 1.60 -9.67
C ARG A 337 -11.65 1.71 -8.34
N SER A 338 -12.33 1.45 -7.22
CA SER A 338 -11.88 1.77 -5.89
C SER A 338 -10.65 0.95 -5.43
N ASN A 339 -10.81 -0.36 -5.31
CA ASN A 339 -9.75 -1.24 -4.82
C ASN A 339 -9.96 -2.70 -5.28
N VAL A 340 -8.92 -3.52 -5.13
CA VAL A 340 -8.95 -4.93 -5.54
C VAL A 340 -9.91 -5.76 -4.69
N ARG A 341 -10.04 -5.45 -3.39
CA ARG A 341 -10.95 -6.19 -2.49
C ARG A 341 -12.41 -6.03 -2.92
N GLU A 342 -12.83 -4.83 -3.31
CA GLU A 342 -14.18 -4.60 -3.85
C GLU A 342 -14.38 -5.27 -5.21
N LEU A 343 -13.34 -5.26 -6.05
CA LEU A 343 -13.36 -5.93 -7.35
C LEU A 343 -13.55 -7.44 -7.19
N GLU A 344 -12.82 -8.07 -6.27
CA GLU A 344 -12.95 -9.49 -5.93
C GLU A 344 -14.31 -9.79 -5.29
N GLY A 345 -14.78 -8.93 -4.39
CA GLY A 345 -16.11 -9.06 -3.77
C GLY A 345 -17.25 -9.02 -4.78
N ALA A 346 -17.16 -8.12 -5.75
CA ALA A 346 -18.14 -8.04 -6.84
C ALA A 346 -18.09 -9.28 -7.74
N LEU A 347 -16.89 -9.76 -8.09
CA LEU A 347 -16.72 -10.99 -8.86
C LEU A 347 -17.34 -12.18 -8.13
N ASN A 348 -17.05 -12.36 -6.84
CA ASN A 348 -17.60 -13.44 -6.02
C ASN A 348 -19.14 -13.38 -5.96
N ARG A 349 -19.71 -12.17 -5.88
CA ARG A 349 -21.18 -11.99 -5.92
C ARG A 349 -21.76 -12.39 -7.29
N VAL A 350 -21.13 -12.04 -8.39
CA VAL A 350 -21.54 -12.46 -9.74
C VAL A 350 -21.48 -13.98 -9.87
N ILE A 351 -20.40 -14.60 -9.45
CA ILE A 351 -20.21 -16.06 -9.48
C ILE A 351 -21.27 -16.76 -8.64
N ALA A 352 -21.50 -16.31 -7.40
CA ALA A 352 -22.52 -16.89 -6.54
C ALA A 352 -23.91 -16.84 -7.16
N ASN A 353 -24.31 -15.67 -7.72
CA ASN A 353 -25.58 -15.54 -8.42
C ASN A 353 -25.68 -16.43 -9.65
N ALA A 354 -24.62 -16.59 -10.43
CA ALA A 354 -24.60 -17.48 -11.60
C ALA A 354 -24.78 -18.95 -11.20
N ASN A 355 -24.10 -19.36 -10.13
CA ASN A 355 -24.22 -20.72 -9.59
C ASN A 355 -25.64 -21.01 -9.05
N PHE A 356 -26.27 -20.04 -8.37
CA PHE A 356 -27.62 -20.19 -7.83
C PHE A 356 -28.70 -20.22 -8.93
N THR A 357 -28.52 -19.42 -9.98
CA THR A 357 -29.56 -19.26 -11.03
C THR A 357 -29.35 -20.15 -12.23
N GLY A 358 -28.15 -20.74 -12.38
CA GLY A 358 -27.75 -21.50 -13.58
C GLY A 358 -27.64 -20.65 -14.86
N ARG A 359 -27.68 -19.30 -14.73
CA ARG A 359 -27.66 -18.38 -15.87
C ARG A 359 -26.23 -18.10 -16.31
N PRO A 360 -25.97 -17.92 -17.62
CA PRO A 360 -24.66 -17.53 -18.11
C PRO A 360 -24.29 -16.11 -17.64
N ILE A 361 -22.99 -15.90 -17.41
CA ILE A 361 -22.47 -14.60 -16.98
C ILE A 361 -22.37 -13.67 -18.20
N THR A 362 -23.36 -12.78 -18.35
CA THR A 362 -23.44 -11.73 -19.37
C THR A 362 -23.35 -10.34 -18.74
N ILE A 363 -23.16 -9.30 -19.55
CA ILE A 363 -23.16 -7.91 -19.06
C ILE A 363 -24.46 -7.56 -18.34
N ASP A 364 -25.61 -7.96 -18.88
CA ASP A 364 -26.91 -7.67 -18.30
C ASP A 364 -27.13 -8.45 -16.99
N PHE A 365 -26.68 -9.70 -16.94
CA PHE A 365 -26.66 -10.47 -15.72
C PHE A 365 -25.81 -9.79 -14.63
N VAL A 366 -24.64 -9.29 -14.98
CA VAL A 366 -23.77 -8.55 -14.03
C VAL A 366 -24.42 -7.25 -13.56
N ARG A 367 -25.10 -6.50 -14.42
CA ARG A 367 -25.86 -5.31 -14.03
C ARG A 367 -26.94 -5.63 -13.01
N GLU A 368 -27.64 -6.74 -13.20
CA GLU A 368 -28.65 -7.22 -12.26
C GLU A 368 -28.03 -7.65 -10.92
N ALA A 369 -26.98 -8.51 -10.96
CA ALA A 369 -26.30 -9.04 -9.79
C ALA A 369 -25.60 -7.96 -8.94
N LEU A 370 -25.09 -6.90 -9.57
CA LEU A 370 -24.35 -5.80 -8.92
C LEU A 370 -25.16 -4.50 -8.84
N ARG A 371 -26.48 -4.51 -9.08
CA ARG A 371 -27.31 -3.30 -9.18
C ARG A 371 -27.12 -2.35 -8.00
N ASP A 372 -27.12 -2.88 -6.77
CA ASP A 372 -27.00 -2.07 -5.56
C ASP A 372 -25.61 -1.42 -5.45
N LEU A 373 -24.56 -2.18 -5.77
CA LEU A 373 -23.18 -1.71 -5.74
C LEU A 373 -22.95 -0.63 -6.80
N LEU A 374 -23.45 -0.83 -8.01
CA LEU A 374 -23.36 0.13 -9.10
C LEU A 374 -24.15 1.41 -8.81
N ALA A 375 -25.36 1.28 -8.25
CA ALA A 375 -26.17 2.42 -7.85
C ALA A 375 -25.55 3.26 -6.72
N LEU A 376 -24.85 2.60 -5.79
CA LEU A 376 -24.09 3.28 -4.74
C LEU A 376 -22.95 4.11 -5.34
N GLN A 377 -22.20 3.56 -6.27
CA GLN A 377 -21.11 4.27 -6.94
C GLN A 377 -21.63 5.42 -7.82
N GLU A 378 -22.76 5.23 -8.50
CA GLU A 378 -23.40 6.32 -9.26
C GLU A 378 -23.87 7.47 -8.36
N LYS A 379 -24.29 7.19 -7.12
CA LYS A 379 -24.67 8.23 -6.14
C LYS A 379 -23.44 8.97 -5.58
N LEU A 380 -22.31 8.31 -5.43
CA LEU A 380 -21.08 8.92 -4.90
C LEU A 380 -20.40 9.84 -5.92
N VAL A 381 -20.51 9.54 -7.21
CA VAL A 381 -19.83 10.28 -8.28
C VAL A 381 -20.86 11.05 -9.15
N THR A 382 -21.48 12.08 -8.56
CA THR A 382 -22.31 13.02 -9.30
C THR A 382 -21.47 14.19 -9.82
N VAL A 383 -21.95 14.86 -10.88
CA VAL A 383 -21.29 16.05 -11.41
C VAL A 383 -21.16 17.14 -10.34
N ASP A 384 -22.18 17.30 -9.49
CA ASP A 384 -22.16 18.27 -8.39
C ASP A 384 -21.10 17.92 -7.33
N ASN A 385 -20.97 16.63 -6.98
CA ASN A 385 -19.93 16.20 -6.07
C ASN A 385 -18.52 16.40 -6.65
N ILE A 386 -18.33 16.13 -7.94
CA ILE A 386 -17.08 16.42 -8.64
C ILE A 386 -16.75 17.90 -8.59
N GLN A 387 -17.71 18.78 -8.88
CA GLN A 387 -17.52 20.22 -8.83
C GLN A 387 -17.13 20.69 -7.42
N LYS A 388 -17.80 20.17 -6.39
CA LYS A 388 -17.51 20.48 -4.99
C LYS A 388 -16.11 20.01 -4.59
N THR A 389 -15.78 18.75 -4.86
CA THR A 389 -14.46 18.18 -4.52
C THR A 389 -13.32 18.92 -5.21
N VAL A 390 -13.48 19.25 -6.50
CA VAL A 390 -12.46 20.03 -7.22
C VAL A 390 -12.36 21.47 -6.69
N ALA A 391 -13.47 22.09 -6.34
CA ALA A 391 -13.49 23.42 -5.76
C ALA A 391 -12.75 23.43 -4.40
N ASP A 392 -13.04 22.46 -3.54
CA ASP A 392 -12.41 22.31 -2.24
C ASP A 392 -10.88 22.01 -2.36
N TYR A 393 -10.51 21.17 -3.31
CA TYR A 393 -9.11 20.83 -3.58
C TYR A 393 -8.29 22.05 -4.01
N TYR A 394 -8.77 22.82 -4.97
CA TYR A 394 -8.08 24.03 -5.47
C TYR A 394 -8.40 25.30 -4.67
N LYS A 395 -9.12 25.18 -3.52
CA LYS A 395 -9.48 26.29 -2.62
C LYS A 395 -10.21 27.43 -3.35
N ILE A 396 -11.14 27.10 -4.26
CA ILE A 396 -12.00 28.03 -4.97
C ILE A 396 -13.47 27.73 -4.65
N LYS A 397 -14.39 28.63 -5.02
CA LYS A 397 -15.81 28.40 -4.84
C LYS A 397 -16.40 27.62 -6.03
N VAL A 398 -17.39 26.75 -5.79
CA VAL A 398 -18.14 26.07 -6.86
C VAL A 398 -18.69 27.09 -7.86
N ALA A 399 -19.17 28.25 -7.38
CA ALA A 399 -19.63 29.34 -8.23
C ALA A 399 -18.56 29.85 -9.22
N ASP A 400 -17.26 29.79 -8.86
CA ASP A 400 -16.16 30.15 -9.77
C ASP A 400 -16.00 29.11 -10.87
N ILE A 401 -16.14 27.81 -10.56
CA ILE A 401 -16.12 26.73 -11.57
C ILE A 401 -17.23 26.95 -12.61
N LEU A 402 -18.41 27.35 -12.17
CA LEU A 402 -19.57 27.60 -13.04
C LEU A 402 -19.52 28.98 -13.75
N SER A 403 -18.71 29.91 -13.25
CA SER A 403 -18.64 31.29 -13.75
C SER A 403 -18.05 31.39 -15.16
N LYS A 404 -18.27 32.52 -15.83
CA LYS A 404 -17.67 32.85 -17.15
C LYS A 404 -16.20 33.30 -17.05
N ARG A 405 -15.60 33.34 -15.84
CA ARG A 405 -14.19 33.76 -15.64
C ARG A 405 -13.23 32.86 -16.40
N ARG A 406 -12.19 33.48 -17.00
CA ARG A 406 -11.17 32.81 -17.83
C ARG A 406 -9.78 32.85 -17.21
N SER A 407 -9.61 33.40 -15.98
CA SER A 407 -8.30 33.38 -15.29
C SER A 407 -7.82 31.93 -15.14
N ARG A 408 -6.52 31.72 -15.26
CA ARG A 408 -5.90 30.37 -15.18
C ARG A 408 -6.23 29.66 -13.86
N SER A 409 -6.29 30.42 -12.75
CA SER A 409 -6.66 29.94 -11.41
C SER A 409 -8.08 29.36 -11.31
N VAL A 410 -8.98 29.75 -12.22
CA VAL A 410 -10.39 29.26 -12.29
C VAL A 410 -10.58 28.32 -13.49
N ALA A 411 -9.98 28.66 -14.62
CA ALA A 411 -10.13 27.88 -15.85
C ALA A 411 -9.52 26.50 -15.76
N ARG A 412 -8.36 26.35 -15.08
CA ARG A 412 -7.68 25.08 -14.91
C ARG A 412 -8.48 24.10 -14.03
N PRO A 413 -8.88 24.46 -12.78
CA PRO A 413 -9.78 23.62 -11.98
C PRO A 413 -11.06 23.22 -12.71
N ARG A 414 -11.69 24.15 -13.44
CA ARG A 414 -12.87 23.85 -14.25
C ARG A 414 -12.60 22.80 -15.33
N GLN A 415 -11.46 22.89 -16.04
CA GLN A 415 -11.06 21.91 -17.04
C GLN A 415 -10.83 20.53 -16.41
N VAL A 416 -10.19 20.48 -15.24
CA VAL A 416 -10.01 19.25 -14.46
C VAL A 416 -11.36 18.67 -14.06
N ALA A 417 -12.28 19.47 -13.54
CA ALA A 417 -13.62 19.02 -13.16
C ALA A 417 -14.43 18.48 -14.36
N MET A 418 -14.35 19.13 -15.54
CA MET A 418 -14.98 18.64 -16.77
C MET A 418 -14.41 17.31 -17.23
N ALA A 419 -13.06 17.16 -17.18
CA ALA A 419 -12.40 15.93 -17.57
C ALA A 419 -12.75 14.77 -16.60
N LEU A 420 -12.75 15.02 -15.29
CA LEU A 420 -13.19 14.07 -14.27
C LEU A 420 -14.65 13.68 -14.46
N ALA A 421 -15.54 14.64 -14.69
CA ALA A 421 -16.96 14.37 -14.93
C ALA A 421 -17.17 13.50 -16.18
N LYS A 422 -16.41 13.74 -17.26
CA LYS A 422 -16.46 12.91 -18.46
C LYS A 422 -15.93 11.49 -18.23
N GLU A 423 -14.89 11.35 -17.43
CA GLU A 423 -14.28 10.05 -17.14
C GLU A 423 -15.10 9.24 -16.12
N LEU A 424 -15.64 9.89 -15.09
CA LEU A 424 -16.24 9.24 -13.93
C LEU A 424 -17.77 9.07 -14.03
N THR A 425 -18.45 9.81 -14.93
CA THR A 425 -19.91 9.77 -15.10
C THR A 425 -20.31 9.31 -16.51
N ASN A 426 -21.58 8.93 -16.67
CA ASN A 426 -22.14 8.54 -17.96
C ASN A 426 -22.74 9.71 -18.75
N HIS A 427 -22.56 10.96 -18.28
CA HIS A 427 -23.14 12.13 -18.94
C HIS A 427 -22.54 12.38 -20.32
N SER A 428 -23.39 12.79 -21.25
CA SER A 428 -22.98 13.25 -22.58
C SER A 428 -22.25 14.60 -22.48
N LEU A 429 -21.47 14.93 -23.50
CA LEU A 429 -20.78 16.24 -23.54
C LEU A 429 -21.73 17.45 -23.46
N PRO A 430 -22.92 17.44 -24.12
CA PRO A 430 -23.90 18.50 -23.94
C PRO A 430 -24.46 18.61 -22.51
N GLU A 431 -24.78 17.49 -21.85
CA GLU A 431 -25.23 17.47 -20.46
C GLU A 431 -24.19 18.04 -19.53
N LEU A 432 -22.92 17.64 -19.70
CA LEU A 432 -21.81 18.21 -18.95
C LEU A 432 -21.65 19.71 -19.22
N GLY A 433 -21.80 20.15 -20.47
CA GLY A 433 -21.79 21.57 -20.81
C GLY A 433 -22.81 22.36 -20.02
N ASN A 434 -24.04 21.87 -19.97
CA ASN A 434 -25.12 22.46 -19.19
C ASN A 434 -24.81 22.48 -17.69
N ALA A 435 -24.34 21.39 -17.13
CA ALA A 435 -23.95 21.26 -15.71
C ALA A 435 -22.79 22.18 -15.31
N PHE A 436 -21.93 22.57 -16.24
CA PHE A 436 -20.84 23.50 -16.02
C PHE A 436 -21.13 24.94 -16.41
N GLY A 437 -22.39 25.39 -16.23
CA GLY A 437 -22.80 26.77 -16.43
C GLY A 437 -23.19 27.10 -17.87
N GLY A 438 -23.83 26.17 -18.57
CA GLY A 438 -24.40 26.38 -19.93
C GLY A 438 -23.30 26.52 -20.98
N ARG A 439 -22.27 25.69 -20.93
CA ARG A 439 -21.15 25.69 -21.89
C ARG A 439 -21.45 24.74 -23.04
N ASP A 440 -20.90 25.08 -24.17
CA ASP A 440 -20.98 24.24 -25.35
C ASP A 440 -20.21 22.95 -25.18
N HIS A 441 -20.68 21.85 -25.77
CA HIS A 441 -20.02 20.52 -25.73
C HIS A 441 -18.61 20.55 -26.28
N THR A 442 -18.29 21.42 -27.23
CA THR A 442 -16.93 21.60 -27.76
C THR A 442 -15.99 22.17 -26.70
N THR A 443 -16.48 23.01 -25.79
CA THR A 443 -15.70 23.52 -24.65
C THR A 443 -15.34 22.38 -23.69
N VAL A 444 -16.27 21.47 -23.42
CA VAL A 444 -16.01 20.30 -22.58
C VAL A 444 -15.00 19.36 -23.25
N LEU A 445 -15.19 19.09 -24.55
CA LEU A 445 -14.26 18.23 -25.32
C LEU A 445 -12.84 18.82 -25.36
N HIS A 446 -12.73 20.14 -25.58
CA HIS A 446 -11.43 20.82 -25.53
C HIS A 446 -10.80 20.76 -24.13
N ALA A 447 -11.60 20.90 -23.07
CA ALA A 447 -11.11 20.78 -21.70
C ALA A 447 -10.54 19.38 -21.44
N CYS A 448 -11.25 18.31 -21.85
CA CYS A 448 -10.80 16.92 -21.70
C CYS A 448 -9.44 16.70 -22.41
N ARG A 449 -9.34 17.06 -23.70
CA ARG A 449 -8.12 16.93 -24.49
C ARG A 449 -6.96 17.72 -23.87
N LYS A 450 -7.24 18.94 -23.38
CA LYS A 450 -6.17 19.76 -22.76
C LYS A 450 -5.69 19.20 -21.44
N ILE A 451 -6.55 18.60 -20.63
CA ILE A 451 -6.14 17.94 -19.39
C ILE A 451 -5.37 16.65 -19.69
N GLU A 452 -5.81 15.86 -20.66
CA GLU A 452 -5.08 14.67 -21.12
C GLU A 452 -3.64 15.00 -21.51
N GLN A 453 -3.46 16.02 -22.39
CA GLN A 453 -2.15 16.52 -22.76
C GLN A 453 -1.32 17.00 -21.55
N LEU A 454 -1.93 17.74 -20.63
CA LEU A 454 -1.23 18.27 -19.45
C LEU A 454 -0.85 17.20 -18.43
N ARG A 455 -1.57 16.08 -18.37
CA ARG A 455 -1.20 14.93 -17.54
C ARG A 455 0.08 14.25 -18.04
N GLU A 456 0.41 14.38 -19.32
CA GLU A 456 1.66 13.92 -19.90
C GLU A 456 2.80 14.91 -19.70
N GLU A 457 2.50 16.22 -19.81
CA GLU A 457 3.49 17.30 -19.76
C GLU A 457 3.84 17.78 -18.35
N SER A 458 2.91 17.69 -17.38
CA SER A 458 3.04 18.29 -16.04
C SER A 458 2.80 17.25 -14.93
N HIS A 459 3.83 17.06 -14.13
CA HIS A 459 3.76 16.18 -12.95
C HIS A 459 2.66 16.64 -11.96
N ASP A 460 2.58 17.94 -11.69
CA ASP A 460 1.60 18.50 -10.74
C ASP A 460 0.14 18.19 -11.17
N ILE A 461 -0.17 18.41 -12.44
CA ILE A 461 -1.53 18.11 -12.95
C ILE A 461 -1.83 16.61 -12.93
N LYS A 462 -0.84 15.78 -13.18
CA LYS A 462 -0.96 14.32 -13.10
C LYS A 462 -1.28 13.88 -11.66
N GLU A 463 -0.57 14.44 -10.70
CA GLU A 463 -0.73 14.16 -9.28
C GLU A 463 -2.08 14.71 -8.75
N ASP A 464 -2.43 15.95 -9.06
CA ASP A 464 -3.73 16.55 -8.74
C ASP A 464 -4.88 15.68 -9.24
N TYR A 465 -4.81 15.26 -10.50
CA TYR A 465 -5.84 14.44 -11.14
C TYR A 465 -6.00 13.08 -10.46
N LYS A 466 -4.88 12.44 -10.10
CA LYS A 466 -4.84 11.17 -9.39
C LYS A 466 -5.44 11.28 -7.98
N ASN A 467 -5.07 12.34 -7.24
CA ASN A 467 -5.59 12.60 -5.90
C ASN A 467 -7.10 12.86 -5.92
N LEU A 468 -7.58 13.62 -6.90
CA LEU A 468 -9.00 13.89 -7.09
C LEU A 468 -9.79 12.62 -7.44
N ILE A 469 -9.27 11.76 -8.33
CA ILE A 469 -9.90 10.45 -8.60
C ILE A 469 -9.98 9.62 -7.32
N ARG A 470 -8.91 9.57 -6.53
CA ARG A 470 -8.88 8.82 -5.27
C ARG A 470 -9.94 9.32 -4.30
N THR A 471 -10.05 10.65 -4.13
CA THR A 471 -11.04 11.27 -3.23
C THR A 471 -12.48 11.06 -3.70
N LEU A 472 -12.72 11.04 -5.02
CA LEU A 472 -14.05 10.82 -5.59
C LEU A 472 -14.46 9.34 -5.65
N SER A 473 -13.51 8.41 -5.47
CA SER A 473 -13.74 6.97 -5.50
C SER A 473 -13.73 6.32 -4.11
N SER A 474 -13.40 7.10 -3.06
CA SER A 474 -13.45 6.71 -1.66
C SER A 474 -14.78 7.09 -1.02
#